data_028da26bcdc40a173e33749bda453f93
#
_entry.id   028da26bcdc40a173e33749bda453f93
#
_cell.length_a   1.000
_cell.length_b   1.000
_cell.length_c   1.000
_cell.angle_alpha   90.00
_cell.angle_beta   90.00
_cell.angle_gamma   90.00
#
_symmetry.space_group_name_H-M   'P 1'
#
loop_
_entity.id
_entity.type
_entity.pdbx_description
1 polymer ?
#
loop_
_entity_poly.entity_id
_entity_poly.type
_entity_poly.pdbx_seq_one_letter_code
_entity_poly.pdbx_strand_id
1 'polypeptide(L)'
;MNYNMEEVGTRIKQLRKEKGLTQEQLAENLDITAGTIGKIEIGRTGISIDLLICMSDFFEVPTDYIILGKKSDMRLLKGEIHNIIVRLEEIEKSM
;
A
#
# COMPACT_ATOMS: atom_id res chain seq x y z
N MET A 1 -8.14 14.09 13.44
CA MET A 1 -8.57 12.78 12.92
C MET A 1 -7.49 11.75 13.27
N ASN A 2 -7.88 10.68 13.96
CA ASN A 2 -6.96 9.65 14.37
C ASN A 2 -7.09 8.43 13.46
N TYR A 3 -5.97 7.90 13.02
CA TYR A 3 -6.01 6.62 12.35
C TYR A 3 -6.07 5.48 13.39
N ASN A 4 -6.64 4.36 13.01
CA ASN A 4 -6.79 3.21 13.90
C ASN A 4 -5.67 2.21 13.62
N MET A 5 -4.76 2.03 14.57
CA MET A 5 -3.59 1.15 14.41
C MET A 5 -3.98 -0.30 14.15
N GLU A 6 -5.07 -0.77 14.75
CA GLU A 6 -5.53 -2.15 14.54
C GLU A 6 -6.03 -2.36 13.12
N GLU A 7 -6.78 -1.40 12.59
CA GLU A 7 -7.26 -1.47 11.20
C GLU A 7 -6.11 -1.37 10.21
N VAL A 8 -5.15 -0.48 10.47
CA VAL A 8 -3.95 -0.36 9.65
C VAL A 8 -3.20 -1.69 9.63
N GLY A 9 -2.99 -2.27 10.81
CA GLY A 9 -2.31 -3.56 10.94
C GLY A 9 -3.01 -4.67 10.18
N THR A 10 -4.34 -4.70 10.26
CA THR A 10 -5.16 -5.68 9.54
C THR A 10 -5.00 -5.54 8.02
N ARG A 11 -4.99 -4.31 7.52
CA ARG A 11 -4.79 -4.06 6.09
C ARG A 11 -3.41 -4.50 5.62
N ILE A 12 -2.39 -4.20 6.42
CA ILE A 12 -1.01 -4.61 6.11
C ILE A 12 -0.91 -6.14 6.07
N LYS A 13 -1.48 -6.81 7.05
CA LYS A 13 -1.50 -8.29 7.09
C LYS A 13 -2.19 -8.86 5.85
N GLN A 14 -3.31 -8.28 5.46
CA GLN A 14 -4.05 -8.70 4.26
C GLN A 14 -3.20 -8.52 3.00
N LEU A 15 -2.57 -7.34 2.84
CA LEU A 15 -1.70 -7.07 1.70
C LEU A 15 -0.53 -8.06 1.64
N ARG A 16 0.06 -8.36 2.81
CA ARG A 16 1.14 -9.33 2.92
C ARG A 16 0.69 -10.72 2.45
N LYS A 17 -0.45 -11.16 2.93
CA LYS A 17 -1.00 -12.48 2.58
C LYS A 17 -1.39 -12.58 1.11
N GLU A 18 -1.88 -11.49 0.53
CA GLU A 18 -2.19 -11.45 -0.90
C GLU A 18 -0.95 -11.65 -1.76
N LYS A 19 0.21 -11.20 -1.27
CA LYS A 19 1.49 -11.44 -1.95
C LYS A 19 2.10 -12.80 -1.60
N GLY A 20 1.46 -13.57 -0.74
CA GLY A 20 1.97 -14.89 -0.34
C GLY A 20 3.20 -14.83 0.55
N LEU A 21 3.39 -13.74 1.29
CA LEU A 21 4.59 -13.54 2.11
C LEU A 21 4.36 -13.89 3.58
N THR A 22 5.39 -14.45 4.21
CA THR A 22 5.45 -14.56 5.67
C THR A 22 5.85 -13.22 6.27
N GLN A 23 5.71 -13.06 7.59
CA GLN A 23 6.18 -11.86 8.29
C GLN A 23 7.67 -11.68 8.10
N GLU A 24 8.44 -12.76 8.16
CA GLU A 24 9.89 -12.74 7.96
C GLU A 24 10.26 -12.26 6.55
N GLN A 25 9.56 -12.75 5.55
CA GLN A 25 9.80 -12.35 4.16
C GLN A 25 9.48 -10.89 3.92
N LEU A 26 8.37 -10.40 4.46
CA LEU A 26 8.03 -8.98 4.36
C LEU A 26 9.08 -8.12 5.07
N ALA A 27 9.46 -8.51 6.28
CA ALA A 27 10.46 -7.79 7.07
C ALA A 27 11.79 -7.69 6.32
N GLU A 28 12.22 -8.79 5.70
CA GLU A 28 13.43 -8.82 4.90
C GLU A 28 13.37 -7.84 3.73
N ASN A 29 12.24 -7.80 3.03
CA ASN A 29 12.05 -6.88 1.91
C ASN A 29 12.05 -5.41 2.32
N LEU A 30 11.62 -5.12 3.55
CA LEU A 30 11.52 -3.75 4.07
C LEU A 30 12.71 -3.37 4.95
N ASP A 31 13.68 -4.27 5.10
CA ASP A 31 14.87 -4.08 5.93
C ASP A 31 14.53 -3.74 7.39
N ILE A 32 13.56 -4.46 7.95
CA ILE A 32 13.15 -4.37 9.36
C ILE A 32 13.02 -5.77 9.94
N THR A 33 12.72 -5.88 11.23
CA THR A 33 12.58 -7.18 11.90
C THR A 33 11.16 -7.75 11.75
N ALA A 34 11.04 -9.07 11.74
CA ALA A 34 9.75 -9.74 11.73
C ALA A 34 8.92 -9.39 12.98
N GLY A 35 9.59 -9.17 14.11
CA GLY A 35 8.92 -8.73 15.34
C GLY A 35 8.25 -7.39 15.18
N THR A 36 8.86 -6.46 14.44
CA THR A 36 8.26 -5.15 14.13
C THR A 36 7.00 -5.34 13.29
N ILE A 37 7.06 -6.18 12.24
CA ILE A 37 5.88 -6.48 11.41
C ILE A 37 4.77 -7.07 12.28
N GLY A 38 5.10 -8.03 13.15
CA GLY A 38 4.11 -8.65 14.03
C GLY A 38 3.39 -7.65 14.92
N LYS A 39 4.12 -6.72 15.52
CA LYS A 39 3.53 -5.68 16.38
C LYS A 39 2.63 -4.73 15.60
N ILE A 40 3.04 -4.36 14.39
CA ILE A 40 2.24 -3.50 13.52
C ILE A 40 0.94 -4.20 13.14
N GLU A 41 1.01 -5.46 12.74
CA GLU A 41 -0.16 -6.22 12.27
C GLU A 41 -1.22 -6.42 13.34
N ILE A 42 -0.84 -6.49 14.62
CA ILE A 42 -1.81 -6.62 15.72
C ILE A 42 -2.20 -5.27 16.33
N GLY A 43 -1.68 -4.17 15.78
CA GLY A 43 -2.03 -2.83 16.25
C GLY A 43 -1.36 -2.42 17.54
N ARG A 44 -0.28 -3.09 17.94
CA ARG A 44 0.44 -2.77 19.17
C ARG A 44 1.34 -1.55 19.01
N THR A 45 1.86 -1.32 17.81
CA THR A 45 2.66 -0.14 17.49
C THR A 45 2.12 0.51 16.22
N GLY A 46 2.35 1.82 16.09
CA GLY A 46 2.05 2.53 14.86
C GLY A 46 3.12 2.30 13.81
N ILE A 47 2.89 2.86 12.64
CA ILE A 47 3.82 2.79 11.51
C ILE A 47 4.46 4.16 11.33
N SER A 48 5.79 4.18 11.14
CA SER A 48 6.50 5.44 10.85
C SER A 48 6.15 5.90 9.42
N ILE A 49 6.35 7.19 9.17
CA ILE A 49 6.12 7.75 7.83
C ILE A 49 7.03 7.08 6.81
N ASP A 50 8.29 6.89 7.14
CA ASP A 50 9.25 6.24 6.23
C ASP A 50 8.80 4.82 5.88
N LEU A 51 8.38 4.05 6.88
CA LEU A 51 7.92 2.69 6.66
C LEU A 51 6.62 2.67 5.86
N LEU A 52 5.71 3.61 6.12
CA LEU A 52 4.47 3.76 5.36
C LEU A 52 4.76 3.98 3.87
N ILE A 53 5.70 4.85 3.56
CA ILE A 53 6.11 5.12 2.18
C ILE A 53 6.69 3.86 1.53
N CYS A 54 7.57 3.15 2.25
CA CYS A 54 8.14 1.91 1.76
C CYS A 54 7.07 0.83 1.51
N MET A 55 6.10 0.70 2.40
CA MET A 55 5.02 -0.26 2.23
C MET A 55 4.09 0.12 1.08
N SER A 56 3.80 1.41 0.93
CA SER A 56 3.01 1.91 -0.20
C SER A 56 3.66 1.53 -1.52
N ASP A 57 4.96 1.75 -1.65
CA ASP A 57 5.71 1.38 -2.85
C ASP A 57 5.76 -0.13 -3.04
N PHE A 58 6.06 -0.87 -1.98
CA PHE A 58 6.21 -2.33 -2.05
C PHE A 58 4.90 -3.02 -2.45
N PHE A 59 3.79 -2.60 -1.84
CA PHE A 59 2.47 -3.18 -2.12
C PHE A 59 1.77 -2.53 -3.32
N GLU A 60 2.33 -1.47 -3.85
CA GLU A 60 1.75 -0.71 -4.98
C GLU A 60 0.34 -0.23 -4.68
N VAL A 61 0.15 0.32 -3.47
CA VAL A 61 -1.12 0.90 -3.03
C VAL A 61 -0.86 2.31 -2.48
N PRO A 62 -1.86 3.20 -2.55
CA PRO A 62 -1.71 4.54 -1.98
C PRO A 62 -1.55 4.49 -0.45
N THR A 63 -0.82 5.45 0.10
CA THR A 63 -0.69 5.58 1.56
C THR A 63 -2.05 5.74 2.24
N ASP A 64 -2.98 6.44 1.61
CA ASP A 64 -4.33 6.64 2.12
C ASP A 64 -5.09 5.31 2.28
N TYR A 65 -4.86 4.38 1.37
CA TYR A 65 -5.47 3.05 1.50
C TYR A 65 -4.95 2.34 2.75
N ILE A 66 -3.65 2.38 3.00
CA ILE A 66 -3.05 1.72 4.16
C ILE A 66 -3.57 2.35 5.46
N ILE A 67 -3.57 3.67 5.54
CA ILE A 67 -3.88 4.42 6.77
C ILE A 67 -5.38 4.52 7.02
N LEU A 68 -6.15 4.84 5.99
CA LEU A 68 -7.57 5.16 6.14
C LEU A 68 -8.50 4.13 5.49
N GLY A 69 -7.96 3.22 4.69
CA GLY A 69 -8.77 2.24 3.98
C GLY A 69 -9.64 2.84 2.90
N LYS A 70 -9.30 4.02 2.40
CA LYS A 70 -10.11 4.72 1.41
C LYS A 70 -9.89 4.15 0.01
N LYS A 71 -10.89 3.47 -0.49
CA LYS A 71 -10.87 2.89 -1.84
C LYS A 71 -11.25 3.92 -2.92
N SER A 72 -11.78 5.08 -2.54
CA SER A 72 -12.17 6.13 -3.49
C SER A 72 -10.98 6.60 -4.34
N ASP A 73 -9.78 6.57 -3.80
CA ASP A 73 -8.56 6.97 -4.51
C ASP A 73 -8.24 6.03 -5.67
N MET A 74 -8.68 4.78 -5.59
CA MET A 74 -8.51 3.82 -6.68
C MET A 74 -9.34 4.20 -7.91
N ARG A 75 -10.47 4.88 -7.73
CA ARG A 75 -11.25 5.40 -8.85
C ARG A 75 -10.50 6.50 -9.58
N LEU A 76 -9.87 7.41 -8.83
CA LEU A 76 -9.07 8.48 -9.41
C LEU A 76 -7.88 7.92 -10.17
N LEU A 77 -7.18 6.94 -9.61
CA LEU A 77 -6.07 6.28 -10.28
C LEU A 77 -6.51 5.59 -11.56
N LYS A 78 -7.63 4.88 -11.53
CA LYS A 78 -8.19 4.24 -12.72
C LYS A 78 -8.55 5.27 -13.80
N GLY A 79 -9.13 6.40 -13.39
CA GLY A 79 -9.47 7.49 -14.31
C GLY A 79 -8.22 8.09 -14.95
N GLU A 80 -7.17 8.33 -14.16
CA GLU A 80 -5.90 8.86 -14.67
C GLU A 80 -5.23 7.90 -15.64
N ILE A 81 -5.22 6.61 -15.31
CA ILE A 81 -4.66 5.57 -16.19
C ILE A 81 -5.42 5.55 -17.51
N HIS A 82 -6.75 5.57 -17.45
CA HIS A 82 -7.58 5.60 -18.66
C HIS A 82 -7.26 6.81 -19.53
N ASN A 83 -7.13 7.99 -18.93
CA ASN A 83 -6.79 9.21 -19.65
C ASN A 83 -5.42 9.12 -20.32
N ILE A 84 -4.44 8.53 -19.65
CA ILE A 84 -3.11 8.31 -20.20
C ILE A 84 -3.18 7.39 -21.41
N ILE A 85 -3.93 6.31 -21.32
CA ILE A 85 -4.11 5.36 -22.42
C ILE A 85 -4.74 6.05 -23.62
N VAL A 86 -5.80 6.85 -23.42
CA VAL A 86 -6.45 7.62 -24.50
C VAL A 86 -5.47 8.56 -25.17
N ARG A 87 -4.65 9.29 -24.39
CA ARG A 87 -3.64 10.20 -24.93
C ARG A 87 -2.60 9.47 -25.76
N LEU A 88 -2.14 8.31 -25.31
CA LEU A 88 -1.17 7.50 -26.04
C LEU A 88 -1.75 7.01 -27.36
N GLU A 89 -3.01 6.59 -27.40
CA GLU A 89 -3.69 6.18 -28.62
C GLU A 89 -3.81 7.35 -29.61
N GLU A 90 -4.12 8.55 -29.14
CA GLU A 90 -4.20 9.75 -29.97
C GLU A 90 -2.85 10.10 -30.59
N ILE A 91 -1.77 10.00 -29.81
CA ILE A 91 -0.40 10.23 -30.28
C ILE A 91 -0.05 9.21 -31.37
N GLU A 92 -0.36 7.96 -31.14
CA GLU A 92 -0.11 6.88 -32.10
C GLU A 92 -0.84 7.13 -33.41
N LYS A 93 -2.09 7.59 -33.36
CA LYS A 93 -2.88 7.91 -34.55
C LYS A 93 -2.35 9.07 -35.34
N SER A 94 -1.69 10.03 -34.66
CA SER A 94 -1.13 11.23 -35.32
C SER A 94 0.23 10.98 -35.91
N MET A 95 0.83 9.85 -35.69
CA MET A 95 2.10 9.44 -36.25
C MET A 95 1.90 8.63 -37.53
#